data_1ee20f2c3f0fe4b6ac707c386eeb9b49
#
_entry.id   1ee20f2c3f0fe4b6ac707c386eeb9b49
#
_cell.length_a   1.000
_cell.length_b   1.000
_cell.length_c   1.000
_cell.angle_alpha   90.00
_cell.angle_beta   90.00
_cell.angle_gamma   90.00
#
_symmetry.space_group_name_H-M   'P 1'
#
loop_
_entity.id
_entity.type
_entity.pdbx_description
1 polymer ?
#
loop_
_entity_poly.entity_id
_entity_poly.type
_entity_poly.pdbx_seq_one_letter_code
_entity_poly.pdbx_strand_id
1 'polypeptide(L)'
;TTLAILDTATYLANQTYDPATIGVYDISYWATSDSVLSSDTIQMQAVITDSVYGRDYGSPDGDWRVARDCGGLQLLNIFDIYNNEQVSSASAHIADYSRPGTPVYAVLYEVDTTQSPWAFIQLAQTDDYSLQAQDIDNWINLAFKPAYSIFPGPHAIAIGGYAHPLDTFGVSTSGDAEVLMSRIQDNGCNLGTQAFGYWYYISNTPMIRMNFGSTSVSYTH
;
A
#
# COMPACT_ATOMS: atom_id res chain seq x y z
N THR A 1 -3.25 19.72 30.92
CA THR A 1 -2.07 18.98 31.40
C THR A 1 -0.87 19.93 31.38
N THR A 2 -0.19 20.07 32.52
CA THR A 2 1.06 20.85 32.57
C THR A 2 2.21 19.92 32.25
N LEU A 3 2.98 20.23 31.22
CA LEU A 3 4.17 19.49 30.83
C LEU A 3 5.41 20.13 31.45
N ALA A 4 6.35 19.34 31.94
CA ALA A 4 7.68 19.81 32.31
C ALA A 4 8.53 20.08 31.06
N ILE A 5 9.66 20.76 31.23
CA ILE A 5 10.60 21.00 30.14
C ILE A 5 11.10 19.64 29.62
N LEU A 6 11.02 19.42 28.30
CA LEU A 6 11.35 18.19 27.58
C LEU A 6 10.35 17.02 27.73
N ASP A 7 9.20 17.24 28.39
CA ASP A 7 8.14 16.24 28.37
C ASP A 7 7.42 16.19 27.02
N THR A 8 6.98 15.01 26.64
CA THR A 8 6.13 14.77 25.48
C THR A 8 4.74 14.29 25.94
N ALA A 9 3.70 14.73 25.26
CA ALA A 9 2.35 14.22 25.46
C ALA A 9 1.77 13.72 24.15
N THR A 10 1.12 12.58 24.20
CA THR A 10 0.35 12.05 23.08
C THR A 10 -1.12 12.41 23.29
N TYR A 11 -1.70 13.07 22.31
CA TYR A 11 -3.13 13.34 22.27
C TYR A 11 -3.78 12.50 21.20
N LEU A 12 -4.79 11.73 21.59
CA LEU A 12 -5.68 11.07 20.66
C LEU A 12 -6.85 12.01 20.40
N ALA A 13 -7.17 12.25 19.13
CA ALA A 13 -8.37 12.97 18.77
C ALA A 13 -9.58 12.18 19.27
N ASN A 14 -10.44 12.86 20.04
CA ASN A 14 -11.67 12.24 20.57
C ASN A 14 -12.87 12.44 19.62
N GLN A 15 -12.63 12.98 18.44
CA GLN A 15 -13.61 13.14 17.37
C GLN A 15 -13.03 12.53 16.10
N THR A 16 -13.85 11.74 15.42
CA THR A 16 -13.59 11.25 14.07
C THR A 16 -14.29 12.17 13.08
N TYR A 17 -13.60 12.52 12.01
CA TYR A 17 -14.21 13.20 10.88
C TYR A 17 -14.58 12.13 9.83
N ASP A 18 -15.88 12.08 9.49
CA ASP A 18 -16.40 11.20 8.46
C ASP A 18 -16.70 12.05 7.22
N PRO A 19 -15.84 12.00 6.18
CA PRO A 19 -16.03 12.81 4.98
C PRO A 19 -17.25 12.32 4.20
N ALA A 20 -18.24 13.20 4.03
CA ALA A 20 -19.51 12.88 3.38
C ALA A 20 -19.45 12.92 1.85
N THR A 21 -18.37 13.40 1.26
CA THR A 21 -18.24 13.57 -0.19
C THR A 21 -16.87 13.09 -0.69
N ILE A 22 -16.85 12.63 -1.94
CA ILE A 22 -15.61 12.35 -2.65
C ILE A 22 -14.86 13.65 -2.87
N GLY A 23 -13.54 13.62 -2.68
CA GLY A 23 -12.69 14.80 -2.87
C GLY A 23 -11.36 14.71 -2.14
N VAL A 24 -10.62 15.80 -2.24
CA VAL A 24 -9.35 15.98 -1.54
C VAL A 24 -9.61 16.83 -0.30
N TYR A 25 -9.15 16.35 0.85
CA TYR A 25 -9.31 16.99 2.15
C TYR A 25 -7.93 17.36 2.71
N ASP A 26 -7.74 18.66 2.96
CA ASP A 26 -6.56 19.14 3.66
C ASP A 26 -6.84 19.13 5.18
N ILE A 27 -6.10 18.33 5.91
CA ILE A 27 -6.24 18.18 7.36
C ILE A 27 -5.08 18.88 8.02
N SER A 28 -5.39 19.82 8.94
CA SER A 28 -4.38 20.56 9.68
C SER A 28 -4.52 20.26 11.17
N TYR A 29 -3.42 19.90 11.82
CA TYR A 29 -3.32 19.73 13.25
C TYR A 29 -2.42 20.81 13.83
N TRP A 30 -2.87 21.45 14.89
CA TRP A 30 -2.07 22.44 15.61
C TRP A 30 -2.30 22.32 17.11
N ALA A 31 -1.30 22.72 17.87
CA ALA A 31 -1.40 22.87 19.31
C ALA A 31 -1.14 24.33 19.70
N THR A 32 -1.89 24.84 20.64
CA THR A 32 -1.66 26.17 21.23
C THR A 32 -1.09 26.00 22.63
N SER A 33 -0.09 26.83 22.98
CA SER A 33 0.50 26.88 24.32
C SER A 33 0.35 28.29 24.90
N ASP A 34 0.14 28.38 26.19
CA ASP A 34 -0.01 29.64 26.91
C ASP A 34 1.25 30.52 26.92
N SER A 35 2.41 29.92 26.58
CA SER A 35 3.71 30.57 26.71
C SER A 35 4.51 30.69 25.42
N VAL A 36 4.04 30.15 24.31
CA VAL A 36 4.75 30.19 23.03
C VAL A 36 3.83 30.75 21.94
N LEU A 37 4.29 31.80 21.27
CA LEU A 37 3.54 32.49 20.22
C LEU A 37 3.54 31.75 18.87
N SER A 38 4.28 30.66 18.74
CA SER A 38 4.30 29.83 17.54
C SER A 38 3.78 28.44 17.84
N SER A 39 2.71 28.04 17.16
CA SER A 39 2.28 26.64 17.09
C SER A 39 2.79 26.05 15.79
N ASP A 40 3.43 24.89 15.87
CA ASP A 40 3.71 24.12 14.67
C ASP A 40 2.40 23.50 14.17
N THR A 41 2.10 23.73 12.92
CA THR A 41 0.96 23.13 12.24
C THR A 41 1.44 21.98 11.39
N ILE A 42 0.92 20.79 11.66
CA ILE A 42 1.13 19.62 10.80
C ILE A 42 -0.03 19.60 9.81
N GLN A 43 0.31 19.52 8.53
CA GLN A 43 -0.66 19.39 7.45
C GLN A 43 -0.53 18.03 6.81
N MET A 44 -1.66 17.41 6.49
CA MET A 44 -1.73 16.18 5.70
C MET A 44 -2.90 16.28 4.73
N GLN A 45 -2.82 15.55 3.65
CA GLN A 45 -3.89 15.46 2.66
C GLN A 45 -4.48 14.06 2.68
N ALA A 46 -5.82 13.97 2.68
CA ALA A 46 -6.56 12.73 2.50
C ALA A 46 -7.39 12.81 1.22
N VAL A 47 -7.32 11.78 0.40
CA VAL A 47 -8.11 11.68 -0.84
C VAL A 47 -9.20 10.64 -0.63
N ILE A 48 -10.45 11.07 -0.70
CA ILE A 48 -11.61 10.19 -0.59
C ILE A 48 -12.12 9.88 -1.99
N THR A 49 -12.17 8.61 -2.34
CA THR A 49 -12.69 8.13 -3.63
C THR A 49 -13.70 6.99 -3.40
N ASP A 50 -14.54 6.74 -4.38
CA ASP A 50 -15.49 5.61 -4.40
C ASP A 50 -14.96 4.39 -5.17
N SER A 51 -13.82 4.52 -5.81
CA SER A 51 -13.31 3.50 -6.74
C SER A 51 -11.85 3.10 -6.52
N VAL A 52 -11.12 3.78 -5.65
CA VAL A 52 -9.70 3.50 -5.41
C VAL A 52 -9.35 3.63 -3.94
N TYR A 53 -8.83 2.57 -3.34
CA TYR A 53 -8.26 2.61 -2.00
C TYR A 53 -6.73 2.61 -2.10
N GLY A 54 -6.10 3.63 -1.56
CA GLY A 54 -4.65 3.80 -1.46
C GLY A 54 -4.25 4.24 -0.07
N ARG A 55 -3.01 3.91 0.35
CA ARG A 55 -2.41 4.36 1.61
C ARG A 55 -1.24 5.31 1.38
N ASP A 56 -0.83 5.45 0.13
CA ASP A 56 0.29 6.31 -0.27
C ASP A 56 -0.11 7.79 -0.33
N TYR A 57 0.88 8.69 -0.22
CA TYR A 57 0.69 10.14 -0.31
C TYR A 57 0.82 10.70 -1.74
N GLY A 58 0.87 9.83 -2.75
CA GLY A 58 0.83 10.19 -4.16
C GLY A 58 2.18 10.51 -4.81
N SER A 59 3.24 10.74 -4.03
CA SER A 59 4.58 11.03 -4.54
C SER A 59 5.59 10.03 -4.02
N PRO A 60 6.47 9.44 -4.87
CA PRO A 60 7.53 8.55 -4.42
C PRO A 60 8.53 9.25 -3.51
N ASP A 61 8.96 8.57 -2.45
CA ASP A 61 10.02 9.01 -1.54
C ASP A 61 11.08 7.93 -1.28
N GLY A 62 10.89 6.73 -1.82
CA GLY A 62 11.76 5.58 -1.73
C GLY A 62 11.24 4.41 -2.52
N ASP A 63 11.79 3.24 -2.26
CA ASP A 63 11.39 2.01 -2.91
C ASP A 63 11.67 0.76 -2.08
N TRP A 64 10.98 -0.34 -2.43
CA TRP A 64 11.29 -1.70 -2.05
C TRP A 64 11.59 -2.55 -3.27
N ARG A 65 12.75 -3.23 -3.27
CA ARG A 65 13.20 -4.06 -4.39
C ARG A 65 13.65 -5.44 -3.96
N VAL A 66 13.62 -6.36 -4.91
CA VAL A 66 14.21 -7.68 -4.80
C VAL A 66 15.65 -7.65 -5.30
N ALA A 67 16.56 -8.27 -4.57
CA ALA A 67 17.86 -8.64 -5.10
C ALA A 67 17.66 -9.74 -6.17
N ARG A 68 18.48 -9.69 -7.22
CA ARG A 68 18.31 -10.51 -8.44
C ARG A 68 18.22 -12.02 -8.23
N ASP A 69 18.82 -12.54 -7.19
CA ASP A 69 19.06 -13.98 -6.96
C ASP A 69 18.17 -14.56 -5.87
N CYS A 70 17.21 -13.82 -5.35
CA CYS A 70 16.28 -14.35 -4.37
C CYS A 70 14.96 -14.80 -4.99
N GLY A 71 14.13 -15.49 -4.21
CA GLY A 71 12.97 -16.23 -4.68
C GLY A 71 11.77 -15.43 -5.18
N GLY A 72 11.91 -14.13 -5.35
CA GLY A 72 10.81 -13.24 -5.71
C GLY A 72 10.36 -12.35 -4.56
N LEU A 73 9.47 -11.43 -4.87
CA LEU A 73 8.97 -10.43 -3.93
C LEU A 73 7.46 -10.38 -4.00
N GLN A 74 6.82 -10.20 -2.85
CA GLN A 74 5.49 -9.63 -2.79
C GLN A 74 5.48 -8.51 -1.77
N LEU A 75 4.92 -7.36 -2.15
CA LEU A 75 4.63 -6.22 -1.27
C LEU A 75 3.13 -6.01 -1.23
N LEU A 76 2.59 -5.70 -0.06
CA LEU A 76 1.14 -5.48 0.07
C LEU A 76 0.80 -4.30 0.97
N ASN A 77 -0.41 -3.78 0.74
CA ASN A 77 -1.16 -2.95 1.67
C ASN A 77 -2.46 -3.64 2.08
N ILE A 78 -2.82 -3.51 3.37
CA ILE A 78 -4.06 -4.05 3.95
C ILE A 78 -5.08 -2.90 4.04
N PHE A 79 -6.34 -3.20 3.73
CA PHE A 79 -7.47 -2.28 3.74
C PHE A 79 -8.65 -2.89 4.49
N ASP A 80 -9.33 -2.09 5.29
CA ASP A 80 -10.62 -2.47 5.88
C ASP A 80 -11.74 -2.16 4.89
N ILE A 81 -12.45 -3.19 4.48
CA ILE A 81 -13.56 -3.09 3.54
C ILE A 81 -14.87 -3.05 4.35
N TYR A 82 -15.70 -2.06 4.12
CA TYR A 82 -16.91 -1.82 4.91
C TYR A 82 -18.19 -2.30 4.22
N ASN A 83 -18.17 -2.44 2.90
CA ASN A 83 -19.30 -2.89 2.08
C ASN A 83 -18.92 -4.06 1.19
N ASN A 84 -19.91 -4.70 0.59
CA ASN A 84 -19.66 -5.63 -0.51
C ASN A 84 -19.13 -4.85 -1.71
N GLU A 85 -17.95 -5.23 -2.18
CA GLU A 85 -17.26 -4.54 -3.26
C GLU A 85 -16.82 -5.51 -4.35
N GLN A 86 -16.50 -4.97 -5.52
CA GLN A 86 -15.93 -5.73 -6.61
C GLN A 86 -14.55 -5.17 -6.95
N VAL A 87 -13.50 -5.92 -6.62
CA VAL A 87 -12.11 -5.56 -6.96
C VAL A 87 -11.88 -5.84 -8.42
N SER A 88 -11.63 -4.80 -9.20
CA SER A 88 -11.42 -4.88 -10.65
C SER A 88 -9.95 -4.99 -11.02
N SER A 89 -9.07 -4.33 -10.27
CA SER A 89 -7.63 -4.32 -10.55
C SER A 89 -6.82 -3.86 -9.34
N ALA A 90 -5.50 -4.01 -9.45
CA ALA A 90 -4.52 -3.38 -8.59
C ALA A 90 -3.70 -2.38 -9.40
N SER A 91 -3.43 -1.20 -8.84
CA SER A 91 -2.44 -0.28 -9.39
C SER A 91 -1.18 -0.28 -8.55
N ALA A 92 -0.01 -0.15 -9.19
CA ALA A 92 1.27 0.01 -8.50
C ALA A 92 2.16 1.01 -9.22
N HIS A 93 2.92 1.80 -8.46
CA HIS A 93 3.96 2.66 -9.01
C HIS A 93 5.26 1.88 -9.07
N ILE A 94 5.77 1.66 -10.26
CA ILE A 94 6.99 0.87 -10.51
C ILE A 94 8.22 1.73 -10.28
N ALA A 95 9.16 1.25 -9.47
CA ALA A 95 10.37 1.99 -9.17
C ALA A 95 11.27 2.19 -10.40
N ASP A 96 12.01 3.29 -10.43
CA ASP A 96 12.80 3.79 -11.57
C ASP A 96 13.91 2.84 -12.07
N TYR A 97 14.47 2.03 -11.17
CA TYR A 97 15.51 1.04 -11.51
C TYR A 97 14.93 -0.29 -12.04
N SER A 98 13.60 -0.45 -12.08
CA SER A 98 12.96 -1.66 -12.62
C SER A 98 13.27 -1.80 -14.12
N ARG A 99 13.25 -3.04 -14.62
CA ARG A 99 13.65 -3.30 -16.00
C ARG A 99 12.46 -3.70 -16.86
N PRO A 100 12.34 -3.14 -18.07
CA PRO A 100 11.39 -3.64 -19.06
C PRO A 100 11.58 -5.13 -19.32
N GLY A 101 10.49 -5.86 -19.51
CA GLY A 101 10.47 -7.31 -19.68
C GLY A 101 10.27 -8.10 -18.38
N THR A 102 10.51 -7.49 -17.21
CA THR A 102 10.30 -8.15 -15.92
C THR A 102 8.83 -8.51 -15.73
N PRO A 103 8.49 -9.78 -15.45
CA PRO A 103 7.12 -10.19 -15.19
C PRO A 103 6.68 -9.78 -13.77
N VAL A 104 5.51 -9.19 -13.68
CA VAL A 104 4.87 -8.79 -12.42
C VAL A 104 3.41 -9.22 -12.41
N TYR A 105 2.83 -9.41 -11.22
CA TYR A 105 1.44 -9.81 -11.03
C TYR A 105 0.85 -9.17 -9.78
N ALA A 106 -0.47 -9.12 -9.70
CA ALA A 106 -1.17 -8.71 -8.48
C ALA A 106 -1.88 -9.90 -7.84
N VAL A 107 -1.97 -9.87 -6.49
CA VAL A 107 -2.67 -10.88 -5.71
C VAL A 107 -3.62 -10.20 -4.73
N LEU A 108 -4.85 -10.69 -4.68
CA LEU A 108 -5.85 -10.30 -3.69
C LEU A 108 -5.89 -11.33 -2.57
N TYR A 109 -5.84 -10.86 -1.32
CA TYR A 109 -5.93 -11.68 -0.12
C TYR A 109 -7.10 -11.26 0.77
N GLU A 110 -7.72 -12.22 1.42
CA GLU A 110 -8.43 -12.03 2.68
C GLU A 110 -7.44 -12.14 3.84
N VAL A 111 -7.57 -11.28 4.85
CA VAL A 111 -6.66 -11.25 5.99
C VAL A 111 -7.37 -11.74 7.24
N ASP A 112 -6.98 -12.89 7.75
CA ASP A 112 -7.47 -13.41 9.04
C ASP A 112 -6.63 -12.83 10.18
N THR A 113 -7.16 -11.81 10.82
CA THR A 113 -6.53 -11.12 11.96
C THR A 113 -6.75 -11.82 13.29
N THR A 114 -7.53 -12.90 13.34
CA THR A 114 -7.77 -13.69 14.56
C THR A 114 -6.60 -14.60 14.89
N GLN A 115 -5.73 -14.87 13.91
CA GLN A 115 -4.52 -15.68 14.07
C GLN A 115 -3.31 -14.81 14.44
N SER A 116 -2.32 -15.43 15.07
CA SER A 116 -1.04 -14.77 15.37
C SER A 116 0.12 -15.69 14.96
N PRO A 117 0.90 -15.36 13.93
CA PRO A 117 0.76 -14.19 13.02
C PRO A 117 -0.51 -14.23 12.16
N TRP A 118 -0.95 -13.06 11.68
CA TRP A 118 -2.10 -12.96 10.77
C TRP A 118 -1.92 -13.86 9.54
N ALA A 119 -3.00 -14.55 9.14
CA ALA A 119 -2.96 -15.38 7.95
C ALA A 119 -3.47 -14.59 6.71
N PHE A 120 -2.84 -14.85 5.57
CA PHE A 120 -3.19 -14.26 4.28
C PHE A 120 -3.71 -15.36 3.36
N ILE A 121 -5.00 -15.33 3.08
CA ILE A 121 -5.70 -16.32 2.27
C ILE A 121 -5.84 -15.77 0.87
N GLN A 122 -5.13 -16.35 -0.10
CA GLN A 122 -5.19 -15.89 -1.49
C GLN A 122 -6.58 -16.13 -2.08
N LEU A 123 -7.21 -15.07 -2.58
CA LEU A 123 -8.53 -15.10 -3.21
C LEU A 123 -8.43 -15.11 -4.73
N ALA A 124 -7.56 -14.26 -5.29
CA ALA A 124 -7.37 -14.12 -6.74
C ALA A 124 -5.94 -13.67 -7.06
N GLN A 125 -5.52 -13.95 -8.28
CA GLN A 125 -4.27 -13.46 -8.86
C GLN A 125 -4.52 -13.06 -10.31
N THR A 126 -3.83 -12.00 -10.76
CA THR A 126 -3.87 -11.59 -12.17
C THR A 126 -2.97 -12.47 -13.02
N ASP A 127 -3.17 -12.38 -14.33
CA ASP A 127 -2.15 -12.85 -15.28
C ASP A 127 -0.83 -12.08 -15.07
N ASP A 128 0.29 -12.70 -15.45
CA ASP A 128 1.59 -12.05 -15.48
C ASP A 128 1.58 -10.91 -16.51
N TYR A 129 2.11 -9.77 -16.12
CA TYR A 129 2.33 -8.62 -16.97
C TYR A 129 3.82 -8.36 -17.12
N SER A 130 4.32 -8.31 -18.35
CA SER A 130 5.71 -7.93 -18.61
C SER A 130 5.84 -6.42 -18.67
N LEU A 131 6.60 -5.82 -17.74
CA LEU A 131 6.84 -4.39 -17.68
C LEU A 131 7.33 -3.84 -19.03
N GLN A 132 6.77 -2.73 -19.45
CA GLN A 132 7.19 -1.99 -20.65
C GLN A 132 8.09 -0.81 -20.25
N ALA A 133 8.80 -0.23 -21.21
CA ALA A 133 9.70 0.90 -20.92
C ALA A 133 8.96 2.13 -20.35
N GLN A 134 7.71 2.36 -20.75
CA GLN A 134 6.87 3.44 -20.24
C GLN A 134 6.33 3.19 -18.84
N ASP A 135 6.42 1.97 -18.32
CA ASP A 135 5.94 1.62 -16.98
C ASP A 135 6.95 1.97 -15.90
N ILE A 136 8.21 2.17 -16.27
CA ILE A 136 9.28 2.49 -15.34
C ILE A 136 9.09 3.92 -14.81
N ASP A 137 9.13 4.08 -13.49
CA ASP A 137 8.82 5.31 -12.76
C ASP A 137 7.39 5.83 -13.04
N ASN A 138 6.45 4.89 -13.26
CA ASN A 138 5.06 5.19 -13.56
C ASN A 138 4.10 4.19 -12.90
N TRP A 139 2.82 4.57 -12.88
CA TRP A 139 1.75 3.69 -12.45
C TRP A 139 1.42 2.66 -13.54
N ILE A 140 1.29 1.40 -13.10
CA ILE A 140 0.69 0.33 -13.90
C ILE A 140 -0.65 -0.08 -13.29
N ASN A 141 -1.47 -0.76 -14.09
CA ASN A 141 -2.75 -1.33 -13.64
C ASN A 141 -2.86 -2.79 -14.06
N LEU A 142 -3.05 -3.68 -13.08
CA LEU A 142 -3.14 -5.13 -13.26
C LEU A 142 -4.58 -5.57 -13.00
N ALA A 143 -5.29 -5.96 -14.05
CA ALA A 143 -6.71 -6.29 -13.97
C ALA A 143 -6.97 -7.74 -13.55
N PHE A 144 -7.88 -7.94 -12.60
CA PHE A 144 -8.46 -9.25 -12.31
C PHE A 144 -9.49 -9.64 -13.37
N LYS A 145 -9.39 -10.83 -13.92
CA LYS A 145 -10.25 -11.33 -15.00
C LYS A 145 -10.83 -12.71 -14.66
N PRO A 146 -12.08 -12.79 -14.21
CA PRO A 146 -13.02 -11.68 -13.95
C PRO A 146 -12.64 -10.86 -12.72
N ALA A 147 -13.29 -9.69 -12.56
CA ALA A 147 -13.23 -8.93 -11.31
C ALA A 147 -13.76 -9.79 -10.15
N TYR A 148 -13.18 -9.62 -8.95
CA TYR A 148 -13.43 -10.46 -7.80
C TYR A 148 -14.31 -9.76 -6.76
N SER A 149 -15.40 -10.42 -6.33
CA SER A 149 -16.27 -9.88 -5.28
C SER A 149 -15.72 -10.19 -3.90
N ILE A 150 -15.64 -9.17 -3.05
CA ILE A 150 -15.22 -9.28 -1.64
C ILE A 150 -16.32 -8.81 -0.71
N PHE A 151 -16.27 -9.28 0.53
CA PHE A 151 -17.19 -8.93 1.61
C PHE A 151 -16.51 -7.99 2.61
N PRO A 152 -17.28 -7.36 3.53
CA PRO A 152 -16.72 -6.55 4.60
C PRO A 152 -15.70 -7.33 5.44
N GLY A 153 -14.61 -6.66 5.78
CA GLY A 153 -13.48 -7.22 6.54
C GLY A 153 -12.14 -6.79 6.00
N PRO A 154 -11.04 -7.21 6.65
CA PRO A 154 -9.70 -6.86 6.22
C PRO A 154 -9.27 -7.66 4.98
N HIS A 155 -8.87 -6.94 3.95
CA HIS A 155 -8.34 -7.49 2.70
C HIS A 155 -7.00 -6.85 2.37
N ALA A 156 -6.19 -7.53 1.56
CA ALA A 156 -4.92 -6.96 1.11
C ALA A 156 -4.76 -7.10 -0.41
N ILE A 157 -4.12 -6.10 -1.00
CA ILE A 157 -3.62 -6.15 -2.36
C ILE A 157 -2.10 -6.24 -2.32
N ALA A 158 -1.55 -7.23 -2.99
CA ALA A 158 -0.12 -7.40 -3.18
C ALA A 158 0.27 -7.24 -4.63
N ILE A 159 1.49 -6.72 -4.84
CA ILE A 159 2.19 -6.80 -6.13
C ILE A 159 3.37 -7.72 -5.95
N GLY A 160 3.49 -8.69 -6.83
CA GLY A 160 4.56 -9.68 -6.84
C GLY A 160 5.40 -9.63 -8.11
N GLY A 161 6.64 -10.08 -7.97
CA GLY A 161 7.56 -10.36 -9.07
C GLY A 161 8.38 -11.59 -8.77
N TYR A 162 8.86 -12.25 -9.82
CA TYR A 162 9.64 -13.48 -9.71
C TYR A 162 11.12 -13.19 -9.55
N ALA A 163 11.83 -14.13 -8.93
CA ALA A 163 13.29 -14.13 -8.95
C ALA A 163 13.79 -14.35 -10.38
N HIS A 164 14.68 -13.48 -10.83
CA HIS A 164 15.33 -13.65 -12.12
C HIS A 164 16.75 -13.09 -12.07
N PRO A 165 17.76 -13.80 -12.57
CA PRO A 165 19.16 -13.39 -12.46
C PRO A 165 19.49 -12.10 -13.23
N LEU A 166 18.66 -11.73 -14.21
CA LEU A 166 18.86 -10.54 -15.05
C LEU A 166 17.85 -9.44 -14.83
N ASP A 167 16.65 -9.77 -14.36
CA ASP A 167 15.56 -8.81 -14.22
C ASP A 167 15.49 -8.26 -12.79
N THR A 168 15.11 -7.01 -12.69
CA THR A 168 14.93 -6.30 -11.42
C THR A 168 13.55 -5.68 -11.41
N PHE A 169 12.88 -5.84 -10.30
CA PHE A 169 11.57 -5.27 -10.04
C PHE A 169 11.54 -4.60 -8.67
N GLY A 170 10.89 -3.48 -8.59
CA GLY A 170 10.61 -2.80 -7.34
C GLY A 170 9.35 -1.96 -7.40
N VAL A 171 8.80 -1.68 -6.25
CA VAL A 171 7.64 -0.79 -6.06
C VAL A 171 8.10 0.43 -5.29
N SER A 172 7.72 1.62 -5.77
CA SER A 172 7.98 2.87 -5.06
C SER A 172 7.23 2.90 -3.72
N THR A 173 7.78 3.66 -2.76
CA THR A 173 7.14 3.94 -1.48
C THR A 173 6.76 5.41 -1.37
N SER A 174 5.82 5.72 -0.48
CA SER A 174 5.35 7.07 -0.22
C SER A 174 4.89 7.21 1.22
N GLY A 175 5.73 7.84 2.02
CA GLY A 175 5.49 8.10 3.44
C GLY A 175 5.64 6.90 4.36
N ASP A 176 5.46 7.15 5.65
CA ASP A 176 5.53 6.13 6.68
C ASP A 176 4.30 5.20 6.60
N ALA A 177 4.55 3.91 6.78
CA ALA A 177 3.47 2.94 6.84
C ALA A 177 2.76 2.97 8.21
N GLU A 178 1.45 2.91 8.19
CA GLU A 178 0.68 2.62 9.38
C GLU A 178 1.06 1.24 9.94
N VAL A 179 1.15 1.15 11.26
CA VAL A 179 1.60 -0.08 11.95
C VAL A 179 0.75 -1.27 11.51
N LEU A 180 1.40 -2.34 11.08
CA LEU A 180 0.84 -3.61 10.62
C LEU A 180 0.20 -3.59 9.22
N MET A 181 0.00 -2.44 8.59
CA MET A 181 -0.81 -2.33 7.36
C MET A 181 -0.02 -2.53 6.06
N SER A 182 1.31 -2.41 6.10
CA SER A 182 2.16 -2.68 4.94
C SER A 182 3.15 -3.80 5.24
N ARG A 183 3.32 -4.71 4.28
CA ARG A 183 4.17 -5.89 4.49
C ARG A 183 4.92 -6.31 3.24
N ILE A 184 6.02 -7.05 3.48
CA ILE A 184 6.82 -7.73 2.45
C ILE A 184 6.86 -9.23 2.76
N GLN A 185 6.69 -10.06 1.73
CA GLN A 185 6.80 -11.52 1.87
C GLN A 185 8.22 -11.99 1.56
N ASP A 186 8.78 -12.81 2.45
CA ASP A 186 10.05 -13.49 2.21
C ASP A 186 9.82 -14.76 1.35
N ASN A 187 10.14 -14.65 0.09
CA ASN A 187 10.09 -15.75 -0.88
C ASN A 187 11.48 -16.30 -1.21
N GLY A 188 12.36 -16.38 -0.21
CA GLY A 188 13.73 -16.89 -0.35
C GLY A 188 14.78 -15.79 -0.46
N CYS A 189 14.43 -14.54 -0.12
CA CYS A 189 15.35 -13.39 -0.10
C CYS A 189 16.11 -13.22 1.22
N ASN A 190 15.87 -14.08 2.21
CA ASN A 190 16.46 -14.01 3.54
C ASN A 190 16.24 -12.66 4.23
N LEU A 191 15.02 -12.16 4.18
CA LEU A 191 14.64 -10.89 4.81
C LEU A 191 14.73 -10.94 6.34
N GLY A 192 14.71 -12.14 6.92
CA GLY A 192 14.80 -12.36 8.35
C GLY A 192 14.99 -13.82 8.70
N THR A 193 14.65 -14.21 9.94
CA THR A 193 14.88 -15.55 10.50
C THR A 193 13.69 -16.50 10.35
N GLN A 194 12.57 -16.02 9.79
CA GLN A 194 11.35 -16.80 9.63
C GLN A 194 11.41 -17.70 8.39
N ALA A 195 10.44 -18.61 8.30
CA ALA A 195 10.34 -19.52 7.18
C ALA A 195 9.96 -18.80 5.87
N PHE A 196 10.27 -19.46 4.76
CA PHE A 196 9.78 -19.06 3.43
C PHE A 196 8.27 -18.77 3.42
N GLY A 197 7.87 -17.65 2.80
CA GLY A 197 6.49 -17.21 2.73
C GLY A 197 6.03 -16.36 3.92
N TYR A 198 6.90 -16.07 4.88
CA TYR A 198 6.56 -15.22 6.03
C TYR A 198 6.43 -13.76 5.62
N TRP A 199 5.44 -13.06 6.20
CA TRP A 199 5.17 -11.65 5.98
C TRP A 199 5.77 -10.78 7.06
N TYR A 200 6.76 -9.97 6.71
CA TYR A 200 7.40 -8.98 7.59
C TYR A 200 6.72 -7.62 7.45
N TYR A 201 6.72 -6.85 8.52
CA TYR A 201 6.31 -5.44 8.48
C TYR A 201 7.36 -4.61 7.77
N ILE A 202 6.90 -3.58 7.07
CA ILE A 202 7.75 -2.54 6.51
C ILE A 202 7.31 -1.19 7.03
N SER A 203 8.27 -0.27 7.16
CA SER A 203 8.04 1.07 7.74
C SER A 203 7.59 2.12 6.73
N ASN A 204 7.70 1.80 5.44
CA ASN A 204 7.31 2.72 4.35
C ASN A 204 6.11 2.14 3.61
N THR A 205 5.19 3.01 3.20
CA THR A 205 3.99 2.61 2.48
C THR A 205 4.30 2.30 1.02
N PRO A 206 4.14 1.05 0.54
CA PRO A 206 4.23 0.76 -0.89
C PRO A 206 3.14 1.50 -1.65
N MET A 207 3.48 2.09 -2.78
CA MET A 207 2.52 2.73 -3.67
C MET A 207 1.72 1.69 -4.44
N ILE A 208 0.82 1.03 -3.73
CA ILE A 208 -0.08 -0.02 -4.21
C ILE A 208 -1.51 0.35 -3.82
N ARG A 209 -2.42 0.29 -4.80
CA ARG A 209 -3.82 0.68 -4.63
C ARG A 209 -4.75 -0.43 -5.07
N MET A 210 -5.88 -0.58 -4.38
CA MET A 210 -6.97 -1.48 -4.72
C MET A 210 -8.05 -0.70 -5.48
N ASN A 211 -8.40 -1.16 -6.68
CA ASN A 211 -9.38 -0.48 -7.52
C ASN A 211 -10.67 -1.28 -7.59
N PHE A 212 -11.80 -0.57 -7.48
CA PHE A 212 -13.15 -1.13 -7.48
C PHE A 212 -13.92 -0.74 -8.73
N GLY A 213 -15.03 -1.45 -9.00
CA GLY A 213 -15.93 -1.17 -10.10
C GLY A 213 -15.73 -2.06 -11.32
N SER A 214 -16.53 -1.85 -12.35
CA SER A 214 -16.43 -2.61 -13.60
C SER A 214 -15.15 -2.24 -14.35
N THR A 215 -14.48 -3.21 -14.96
CA THR A 215 -13.17 -3.14 -15.63
C THR A 215 -13.07 -2.17 -16.84
N SER A 216 -13.93 -1.17 -16.95
CA SER A 216 -13.96 -0.19 -18.05
C SER A 216 -13.31 1.14 -17.69
N VAL A 217 -12.17 1.15 -16.99
CA VAL A 217 -11.40 2.40 -16.85
C VAL A 217 -10.36 2.45 -17.95
N SER A 218 -10.72 3.14 -19.03
CA SER A 218 -9.77 3.62 -20.03
C SER A 218 -9.03 4.81 -19.42
N TYR A 219 -7.77 4.65 -19.03
CA TYR A 219 -6.92 5.80 -18.77
C TYR A 219 -6.57 6.44 -20.12
N THR A 220 -7.18 7.58 -20.43
CA THR A 220 -6.67 8.50 -21.43
C THR A 220 -5.56 9.32 -20.77
N HIS A 221 -4.36 9.21 -21.32
CA HIS A 221 -3.18 10.04 -20.99
C HIS A 221 -3.42 11.52 -21.24
#